data_4df1edbbeb636d62ab6e2b6bca06cf6b
#
_entry.id   4df1edbbeb636d62ab6e2b6bca06cf6b
#
_cell.length_a   1.000
_cell.length_b   1.000
_cell.length_c   1.000
_cell.angle_alpha   90.00
_cell.angle_beta   90.00
_cell.angle_gamma   90.00
#
_symmetry.space_group_name_H-M   'P 1'
#
loop_
_entity.id
_entity.type
_entity.pdbx_description
1 polymer ?
#
loop_
_entity_poly.entity_id
_entity_poly.type
_entity_poly.pdbx_seq_one_letter_code
_entity_poly.pdbx_strand_id
1 'polypeptide(L)'
;MPTTKYRTAPLPMDTIPRGVPYIIGNEFAERFSFYGMKGILVVFMTQYLMRGSGELDLMSDESATAWYHIFTSAVYFTPLLGALLADIFLGKYMTIISLSLVYCLGHVMLAIDDTRFGLALGLGLIALGAGGIKPCVSAHVGDQFGSMNKHRISAVFGWFYISINIGAFISNLLTPWLLNNPDYGPQWAFGVPGGLMLLATWVFWLGRRKFVHIQPGGVAFVRETFSREGLTAIGKLSIIYVFVAVFWALFDQTGSTWVIQARSMDRTVFGYTLFEAQFQAANPLLILILVPIFTVVVYPAINRIIRLTPVRKIAIGMFLTVLAFAVPAVIETNITGGRIVEVSSQAARRTAEGDWSAWNMIDGEPNGRGWATGTLSPDGFGAEDGLGHVVIQLRERRAWTISAIEVNPFVRGVMDAQDDAGEDDTTLPDPGRFARDVTVFAGDTPTGPWNELAELSLEQADRFQGVSFDPVEAAYVKLRIDSNWGGNHAAIGRLRVIAAAASPPADAAATIAMAWPDVAGVGYKPPISWQLLAYILITAAEVMISITCLEFSYTQAPRRMKSFIMSFYLLSVSFGNLIVAGVNFFIQNEDKTSKLAGASYYWFFTALMLVTAVCFLVVAKFYREKTYIQEDAS
;
A
#
# COMPACT_ATOMS: atom_id res chain seq x y z
N MET A 1 4.53 -47.56 23.90
CA MET A 1 4.71 -46.40 23.03
C MET A 1 3.37 -45.70 22.91
N PRO A 2 3.20 -44.41 23.23
CA PRO A 2 1.93 -43.76 23.02
C PRO A 2 1.64 -43.77 21.51
N THR A 3 0.48 -44.29 21.12
CA THR A 3 0.00 -44.32 19.74
C THR A 3 -0.14 -42.89 19.28
N THR A 4 0.77 -42.43 18.42
CA THR A 4 0.70 -41.09 17.85
C THR A 4 -0.59 -40.97 17.02
N LYS A 5 -1.48 -40.08 17.42
CA LYS A 5 -2.79 -39.82 16.79
C LYS A 5 -2.68 -39.44 15.31
N TYR A 6 -1.51 -39.02 14.85
CA TYR A 6 -1.21 -38.51 13.53
C TYR A 6 0.01 -39.20 12.91
N ARG A 7 0.10 -39.18 11.58
CA ARG A 7 1.24 -39.74 10.84
C ARG A 7 2.48 -38.86 11.04
N THR A 8 3.63 -39.48 11.23
CA THR A 8 4.92 -38.79 11.41
C THR A 8 5.86 -38.98 10.22
N ALA A 9 5.47 -39.81 9.22
CA ALA A 9 6.23 -40.06 8.01
C ALA A 9 5.31 -40.08 6.77
N PRO A 10 5.80 -39.70 5.57
CA PRO A 10 5.08 -39.82 4.32
C PRO A 10 4.70 -41.27 4.01
N LEU A 11 3.54 -41.44 3.32
CA LEU A 11 3.16 -42.76 2.81
C LEU A 11 4.01 -43.11 1.58
N PRO A 12 4.35 -44.39 1.38
CA PRO A 12 4.99 -44.86 0.16
C PRO A 12 3.96 -44.87 -1.00
N MET A 13 3.89 -43.75 -1.73
CA MET A 13 2.96 -43.55 -2.86
C MET A 13 3.64 -42.72 -3.95
N ASP A 14 3.30 -43.00 -5.19
CA ASP A 14 3.79 -42.26 -6.35
C ASP A 14 2.86 -41.06 -6.73
N THR A 15 1.74 -40.89 -6.04
CA THR A 15 0.76 -39.83 -6.32
C THR A 15 0.99 -38.61 -5.43
N ILE A 16 0.31 -37.49 -5.74
CA ILE A 16 0.30 -36.30 -4.91
C ILE A 16 -0.40 -36.63 -3.57
N PRO A 17 0.22 -36.29 -2.41
CA PRO A 17 -0.37 -36.57 -1.11
C PRO A 17 -1.73 -35.87 -0.93
N ARG A 18 -2.69 -36.60 -0.36
CA ARG A 18 -4.08 -36.13 -0.17
C ARG A 18 -4.20 -34.89 0.73
N GLY A 19 -3.15 -34.54 1.47
CA GLY A 19 -3.08 -33.34 2.30
C GLY A 19 -2.79 -32.06 1.50
N VAL A 20 -2.06 -32.17 0.38
CA VAL A 20 -1.57 -31.03 -0.40
C VAL A 20 -2.67 -30.03 -0.81
N PRO A 21 -3.84 -30.45 -1.33
CA PRO A 21 -4.89 -29.49 -1.71
C PRO A 21 -5.38 -28.61 -0.55
N TYR A 22 -5.42 -29.14 0.67
CA TYR A 22 -5.81 -28.37 1.87
C TYR A 22 -4.78 -27.31 2.23
N ILE A 23 -3.50 -27.59 1.98
CA ILE A 23 -2.41 -26.63 2.24
C ILE A 23 -2.40 -25.55 1.17
N ILE A 24 -2.56 -25.90 -0.11
CA ILE A 24 -2.63 -24.93 -1.22
C ILE A 24 -3.85 -24.02 -1.09
N GLY A 25 -5.01 -24.58 -0.72
CA GLY A 25 -6.23 -23.78 -0.49
C GLY A 25 -6.07 -22.82 0.69
N ASN A 26 -5.40 -23.26 1.77
CA ASN A 26 -5.08 -22.39 2.90
C ASN A 26 -4.14 -21.24 2.49
N GLU A 27 -3.11 -21.54 1.69
CA GLU A 27 -2.17 -20.52 1.19
C GLU A 27 -2.87 -19.52 0.29
N PHE A 28 -3.70 -19.97 -0.66
CA PHE A 28 -4.48 -19.08 -1.51
C PHE A 28 -5.27 -18.05 -0.68
N ALA A 29 -5.99 -18.53 0.34
CA ALA A 29 -6.84 -17.68 1.16
C ALA A 29 -6.00 -16.76 2.09
N GLU A 30 -4.88 -17.25 2.62
CA GLU A 30 -3.95 -16.44 3.40
C GLU A 30 -3.37 -15.30 2.55
N ARG A 31 -2.94 -15.61 1.31
CA ARG A 31 -2.41 -14.58 0.40
C ARG A 31 -3.48 -13.58 -0.04
N PHE A 32 -4.69 -14.06 -0.33
CA PHE A 32 -5.81 -13.18 -0.58
C PHE A 32 -6.03 -12.22 0.60
N SER A 33 -6.08 -12.76 1.82
CA SER A 33 -6.29 -11.96 3.03
C SER A 33 -5.18 -10.95 3.27
N PHE A 34 -3.93 -11.37 3.14
CA PHE A 34 -2.78 -10.53 3.38
C PHE A 34 -2.66 -9.39 2.36
N TYR A 35 -2.65 -9.71 1.06
CA TYR A 35 -2.47 -8.71 0.01
C TYR A 35 -3.69 -7.80 -0.13
N GLY A 36 -4.90 -8.33 0.10
CA GLY A 36 -6.11 -7.52 0.09
C GLY A 36 -6.11 -6.46 1.20
N MET A 37 -5.81 -6.85 2.42
CA MET A 37 -5.68 -5.92 3.55
C MET A 37 -4.51 -4.94 3.34
N LYS A 38 -3.31 -5.45 3.01
CA LYS A 38 -2.13 -4.62 2.80
C LYS A 38 -2.34 -3.61 1.67
N GLY A 39 -3.02 -4.00 0.60
CA GLY A 39 -3.27 -3.18 -0.58
C GLY A 39 -4.09 -1.94 -0.31
N ILE A 40 -5.03 -1.98 0.64
CA ILE A 40 -5.88 -0.83 1.00
C ILE A 40 -5.35 -0.02 2.18
N LEU A 41 -4.29 -0.47 2.85
CA LEU A 41 -3.88 0.07 4.14
C LEU A 41 -3.53 1.56 4.10
N VAL A 42 -2.76 2.01 3.10
CA VAL A 42 -2.40 3.44 2.97
C VAL A 42 -3.63 4.29 2.66
N VAL A 43 -4.53 3.79 1.79
CA VAL A 43 -5.79 4.48 1.48
C VAL A 43 -6.65 4.61 2.74
N PHE A 44 -6.76 3.53 3.54
CA PHE A 44 -7.49 3.55 4.79
C PHE A 44 -6.92 4.59 5.77
N MET A 45 -5.61 4.60 5.99
CA MET A 45 -4.96 5.53 6.93
C MET A 45 -5.08 7.00 6.51
N THR A 46 -5.16 7.28 5.22
CA THR A 46 -5.18 8.65 4.71
C THR A 46 -6.58 9.16 4.36
N GLN A 47 -7.62 8.30 4.39
CA GLN A 47 -8.96 8.69 3.92
C GLN A 47 -10.12 8.18 4.80
N TYR A 48 -9.92 7.18 5.65
CA TYR A 48 -11.01 6.49 6.37
C TYR A 48 -10.80 6.38 7.87
N LEU A 49 -9.61 6.72 8.38
CA LEU A 49 -9.28 6.57 9.80
C LEU A 49 -10.12 7.54 10.64
N MET A 50 -10.69 7.04 11.74
CA MET A 50 -11.61 7.77 12.59
C MET A 50 -11.05 7.94 14.01
N ARG A 51 -11.58 8.93 14.72
CA ARG A 51 -11.49 9.03 16.19
C ARG A 51 -12.64 8.26 16.83
N GLY A 52 -12.49 7.90 18.10
CA GLY A 52 -13.59 7.32 18.87
C GLY A 52 -14.81 8.24 19.02
N SER A 53 -14.68 9.54 18.75
CA SER A 53 -15.78 10.52 18.65
C SER A 53 -16.59 10.43 17.35
N GLY A 54 -16.13 9.65 16.34
CA GLY A 54 -16.74 9.57 15.02
C GLY A 54 -16.22 10.63 14.02
N GLU A 55 -15.22 11.43 14.39
CA GLU A 55 -14.54 12.36 13.51
C GLU A 55 -13.41 11.69 12.72
N LEU A 56 -13.02 12.27 11.58
CA LEU A 56 -11.85 11.81 10.83
C LEU A 56 -10.54 12.10 11.61
N ASP A 57 -9.64 11.11 11.60
CA ASP A 57 -8.29 11.21 12.18
C ASP A 57 -7.23 10.81 11.14
N LEU A 58 -7.25 11.48 9.99
CA LEU A 58 -6.43 11.13 8.85
C LEU A 58 -4.94 11.30 9.13
N MET A 59 -4.13 10.38 8.60
CA MET A 59 -2.68 10.50 8.62
C MET A 59 -2.20 11.28 7.39
N SER A 60 -1.09 12.03 7.53
CA SER A 60 -0.36 12.56 6.37
C SER A 60 0.19 11.41 5.51
N ASP A 61 0.47 11.70 4.24
CA ASP A 61 1.03 10.72 3.30
C ASP A 61 2.35 10.11 3.81
N GLU A 62 3.22 10.92 4.43
CA GLU A 62 4.48 10.48 5.03
C GLU A 62 4.25 9.58 6.25
N SER A 63 3.34 9.97 7.16
CA SER A 63 3.02 9.18 8.35
C SER A 63 2.39 7.84 7.96
N ALA A 64 1.42 7.85 7.04
CA ALA A 64 0.79 6.63 6.55
C ALA A 64 1.80 5.69 5.87
N THR A 65 2.72 6.25 5.06
CA THR A 65 3.82 5.50 4.45
C THR A 65 4.73 4.90 5.51
N ALA A 66 5.14 5.68 6.52
CA ALA A 66 6.00 5.19 7.60
C ALA A 66 5.35 4.02 8.35
N TRP A 67 4.09 4.14 8.77
CA TRP A 67 3.39 3.09 9.49
C TRP A 67 3.12 1.85 8.64
N TYR A 68 2.82 2.02 7.35
CA TYR A 68 2.73 0.90 6.39
C TYR A 68 4.03 0.10 6.34
N HIS A 69 5.18 0.78 6.29
CA HIS A 69 6.48 0.12 6.24
C HIS A 69 6.91 -0.46 7.59
N ILE A 70 6.53 0.14 8.73
CA ILE A 70 6.71 -0.49 10.06
C ILE A 70 5.91 -1.79 10.14
N PHE A 71 4.64 -1.78 9.75
CA PHE A 71 3.81 -2.98 9.72
C PHE A 71 4.43 -4.04 8.80
N THR A 72 4.83 -3.68 7.58
CA THR A 72 5.48 -4.60 6.63
C THR A 72 6.77 -5.17 7.22
N SER A 73 7.59 -4.33 7.85
CA SER A 73 8.80 -4.78 8.54
C SER A 73 8.48 -5.82 9.63
N ALA A 74 7.49 -5.57 10.47
CA ALA A 74 7.07 -6.50 11.51
C ALA A 74 6.62 -7.85 10.93
N VAL A 75 5.83 -7.85 9.85
CA VAL A 75 5.36 -9.07 9.15
C VAL A 75 6.52 -9.90 8.59
N TYR A 76 7.61 -9.26 8.17
CA TYR A 76 8.79 -9.97 7.63
C TYR A 76 9.89 -10.23 8.68
N PHE A 77 9.77 -9.68 9.88
CA PHE A 77 10.57 -10.03 11.06
C PHE A 77 10.02 -11.28 11.77
N THR A 78 8.70 -11.36 11.95
CA THR A 78 8.02 -12.43 12.69
C THR A 78 8.18 -13.84 12.11
N PRO A 79 8.47 -14.08 10.80
CA PRO A 79 8.82 -15.40 10.29
C PRO A 79 9.97 -16.09 11.02
N LEU A 80 10.94 -15.32 11.49
CA LEU A 80 12.04 -15.85 12.29
C LEU A 80 11.52 -16.43 13.62
N LEU A 81 10.62 -15.71 14.28
CA LEU A 81 9.97 -16.15 15.53
C LEU A 81 9.06 -17.35 15.30
N GLY A 82 8.29 -17.34 14.18
CA GLY A 82 7.42 -18.44 13.79
C GLY A 82 8.17 -19.73 13.49
N ALA A 83 9.31 -19.64 12.79
CA ALA A 83 10.17 -20.79 12.54
C ALA A 83 10.74 -21.37 13.84
N LEU A 84 11.23 -20.51 14.75
CA LEU A 84 11.72 -20.96 16.06
C LEU A 84 10.60 -21.62 16.89
N LEU A 85 9.40 -21.03 16.89
CA LEU A 85 8.24 -21.59 17.59
C LEU A 85 7.87 -22.97 17.04
N ALA A 86 7.88 -23.11 15.71
CA ALA A 86 7.55 -24.37 15.06
C ALA A 86 8.63 -25.44 15.25
N ASP A 87 9.90 -25.09 15.06
CA ASP A 87 11.00 -26.06 15.05
C ASP A 87 11.45 -26.45 16.46
N ILE A 88 11.23 -25.59 17.48
CA ILE A 88 11.64 -25.89 18.87
C ILE A 88 10.48 -26.43 19.72
N PHE A 89 9.25 -25.85 19.60
CA PHE A 89 8.19 -26.06 20.59
C PHE A 89 6.94 -26.78 20.07
N LEU A 90 6.26 -26.24 19.05
CA LEU A 90 4.89 -26.64 18.69
C LEU A 90 4.81 -27.61 17.51
N GLY A 91 5.81 -27.63 16.64
CA GLY A 91 5.73 -28.25 15.32
C GLY A 91 4.89 -27.41 14.33
N LYS A 92 5.13 -27.60 13.03
CA LYS A 92 4.59 -26.73 11.96
C LYS A 92 3.06 -26.67 11.96
N TYR A 93 2.38 -27.81 12.11
CA TYR A 93 0.91 -27.87 12.09
C TYR A 93 0.27 -27.03 13.20
N MET A 94 0.72 -27.18 14.44
CA MET A 94 0.16 -26.44 15.58
C MET A 94 0.48 -24.95 15.48
N THR A 95 1.67 -24.60 15.02
CA THR A 95 2.06 -23.22 14.76
C THR A 95 1.15 -22.58 13.73
N ILE A 96 0.88 -23.26 12.60
CA ILE A 96 -0.03 -22.75 11.55
C ILE A 96 -1.43 -22.51 12.14
N ILE A 97 -2.03 -23.48 12.83
CA ILE A 97 -3.40 -23.35 13.37
C ILE A 97 -3.50 -22.22 14.40
N SER A 98 -2.59 -22.20 15.39
CA SER A 98 -2.67 -21.21 16.47
C SER A 98 -2.46 -19.78 15.95
N LEU A 99 -1.47 -19.59 15.07
CA LEU A 99 -1.19 -18.27 14.50
C LEU A 99 -2.23 -17.84 13.44
N SER A 100 -2.89 -18.79 12.76
CA SER A 100 -4.04 -18.48 11.91
C SER A 100 -5.21 -17.89 12.69
N LEU A 101 -5.47 -18.39 13.90
CA LEU A 101 -6.50 -17.82 14.77
C LEU A 101 -6.14 -16.40 15.24
N VAL A 102 -4.87 -16.17 15.59
CA VAL A 102 -4.37 -14.82 15.93
C VAL A 102 -4.53 -13.87 14.73
N TYR A 103 -4.23 -14.37 13.53
CA TYR A 103 -4.42 -13.61 12.29
C TYR A 103 -5.89 -13.24 12.05
N CYS A 104 -6.82 -14.19 12.22
CA CYS A 104 -8.26 -13.95 12.11
C CYS A 104 -8.72 -12.87 13.12
N LEU A 105 -8.23 -12.90 14.37
CA LEU A 105 -8.54 -11.87 15.36
C LEU A 105 -8.06 -10.49 14.92
N GLY A 106 -6.89 -10.40 14.29
CA GLY A 106 -6.39 -9.14 13.73
C GLY A 106 -7.32 -8.56 12.67
N HIS A 107 -7.84 -9.38 11.76
CA HIS A 107 -8.83 -8.95 10.77
C HIS A 107 -10.16 -8.53 11.39
N VAL A 108 -10.62 -9.21 12.45
CA VAL A 108 -11.82 -8.81 13.18
C VAL A 108 -11.63 -7.43 13.78
N MET A 109 -10.48 -7.15 14.41
CA MET A 109 -10.17 -5.83 14.95
C MET A 109 -10.22 -4.74 13.89
N LEU A 110 -9.58 -4.94 12.73
CA LEU A 110 -9.62 -3.97 11.62
C LEU A 110 -11.01 -3.76 11.04
N ALA A 111 -11.90 -4.78 11.13
CA ALA A 111 -13.25 -4.71 10.59
C ALA A 111 -14.25 -4.00 11.54
N ILE A 112 -13.99 -4.00 12.85
CA ILE A 112 -14.93 -3.45 13.86
C ILE A 112 -14.48 -2.12 14.47
N ASP A 113 -13.20 -1.79 14.39
CA ASP A 113 -12.61 -0.60 15.00
C ASP A 113 -11.72 0.13 13.97
N ASP A 114 -12.25 1.23 13.45
CA ASP A 114 -11.60 2.08 12.45
C ASP A 114 -10.76 3.22 13.07
N THR A 115 -10.48 3.13 14.37
CA THR A 115 -9.59 4.07 15.08
C THR A 115 -8.11 3.68 14.96
N ARG A 116 -7.23 4.59 15.40
CA ARG A 116 -5.77 4.30 15.50
C ARG A 116 -5.48 3.12 16.42
N PHE A 117 -6.27 2.92 17.47
CA PHE A 117 -6.10 1.79 18.38
C PHE A 117 -6.47 0.47 17.69
N GLY A 118 -7.64 0.41 17.04
CA GLY A 118 -8.07 -0.77 16.28
C GLY A 118 -7.08 -1.12 15.17
N LEU A 119 -6.58 -0.09 14.44
CA LEU A 119 -5.55 -0.24 13.43
C LEU A 119 -4.26 -0.85 14.02
N ALA A 120 -3.71 -0.27 15.10
CA ALA A 120 -2.45 -0.72 15.70
C ALA A 120 -2.57 -2.16 16.24
N LEU A 121 -3.65 -2.46 16.97
CA LEU A 121 -3.89 -3.79 17.53
C LEU A 121 -4.15 -4.82 16.41
N GLY A 122 -4.99 -4.49 15.44
CA GLY A 122 -5.28 -5.36 14.31
C GLY A 122 -4.05 -5.70 13.48
N LEU A 123 -3.25 -4.70 13.11
CA LEU A 123 -1.99 -4.89 12.38
C LEU A 123 -0.95 -5.65 13.19
N GLY A 124 -0.85 -5.41 14.50
CA GLY A 124 0.03 -6.16 15.41
C GLY A 124 -0.31 -7.65 15.45
N LEU A 125 -1.59 -7.99 15.58
CA LEU A 125 -2.07 -9.38 15.56
C LEU A 125 -1.83 -10.04 14.19
N ILE A 126 -2.07 -9.31 13.09
CA ILE A 126 -1.79 -9.79 11.73
C ILE A 126 -0.30 -10.03 11.53
N ALA A 127 0.56 -9.13 11.98
CA ALA A 127 2.01 -9.28 11.85
C ALA A 127 2.51 -10.53 12.58
N LEU A 128 2.01 -10.79 13.79
CA LEU A 128 2.33 -12.02 14.53
C LEU A 128 1.79 -13.27 13.83
N GLY A 129 0.51 -13.23 13.41
CA GLY A 129 -0.17 -14.37 12.80
C GLY A 129 0.41 -14.71 11.42
N ALA A 130 0.27 -13.82 10.45
CA ALA A 130 0.67 -14.02 9.07
C ALA A 130 2.18 -14.26 8.93
N GLY A 131 3.00 -13.46 9.62
CA GLY A 131 4.44 -13.59 9.58
C GLY A 131 4.90 -14.95 10.10
N GLY A 132 4.36 -15.39 11.23
CA GLY A 132 4.73 -16.68 11.82
C GLY A 132 4.26 -17.90 11.02
N ILE A 133 3.21 -17.79 10.21
CA ILE A 133 2.70 -18.88 9.36
C ILE A 133 3.58 -19.07 8.11
N LYS A 134 4.07 -18.01 7.50
CA LYS A 134 4.78 -18.01 6.20
C LYS A 134 5.84 -19.10 6.05
N PRO A 135 6.84 -19.24 6.98
CA PRO A 135 7.87 -20.26 6.86
C PRO A 135 7.32 -21.67 7.07
N CYS A 136 6.26 -21.80 7.88
CA CYS A 136 5.71 -23.10 8.26
C CYS A 136 4.90 -23.74 7.13
N VAL A 137 4.10 -22.99 6.36
CA VAL A 137 3.21 -23.54 5.34
C VAL A 137 4.00 -24.13 4.18
N SER A 138 4.98 -23.43 3.63
CA SER A 138 5.83 -23.92 2.53
C SER A 138 6.64 -25.16 2.95
N ALA A 139 7.22 -25.14 4.15
CA ALA A 139 7.92 -26.30 4.69
C ALA A 139 6.97 -27.49 4.93
N HIS A 140 5.74 -27.23 5.40
CA HIS A 140 4.73 -28.27 5.63
C HIS A 140 4.26 -28.92 4.32
N VAL A 141 4.23 -28.20 3.19
CA VAL A 141 4.02 -28.80 1.86
C VAL A 141 5.12 -29.82 1.55
N GLY A 142 6.38 -29.43 1.73
CA GLY A 142 7.54 -30.31 1.48
C GLY A 142 7.53 -31.58 2.34
N ASP A 143 7.11 -31.47 3.59
CA ASP A 143 7.03 -32.60 4.54
C ASP A 143 6.03 -33.68 4.13
N GLN A 144 5.10 -33.41 3.22
CA GLN A 144 4.10 -34.37 2.76
C GLN A 144 4.68 -35.41 1.77
N PHE A 145 5.87 -35.15 1.21
CA PHE A 145 6.48 -35.98 0.16
C PHE A 145 7.54 -36.91 0.69
N GLY A 146 7.53 -38.15 0.18
CA GLY A 146 8.53 -39.18 0.42
C GLY A 146 9.42 -39.47 -0.79
N SER A 147 10.29 -40.47 -0.69
CA SER A 147 11.22 -40.85 -1.77
C SER A 147 10.52 -41.21 -3.09
N MET A 148 9.35 -41.86 -3.03
CA MET A 148 8.62 -42.33 -4.23
C MET A 148 7.97 -41.21 -5.05
N ASN A 149 7.51 -40.13 -4.41
CA ASN A 149 6.83 -39.03 -5.09
C ASN A 149 7.61 -37.70 -5.06
N LYS A 150 8.89 -37.74 -4.72
CA LYS A 150 9.78 -36.58 -4.67
C LYS A 150 9.82 -35.80 -5.99
N HIS A 151 9.73 -36.49 -7.13
CA HIS A 151 9.73 -35.90 -8.46
C HIS A 151 8.53 -34.96 -8.72
N ARG A 152 7.44 -35.09 -7.95
CA ARG A 152 6.23 -34.24 -8.06
C ARG A 152 6.30 -32.95 -7.22
N ILE A 153 7.29 -32.80 -6.37
CA ILE A 153 7.44 -31.63 -5.48
C ILE A 153 7.49 -30.33 -6.30
N SER A 154 8.27 -30.31 -7.37
CA SER A 154 8.42 -29.11 -8.21
C SER A 154 7.08 -28.64 -8.82
N ALA A 155 6.26 -29.57 -9.30
CA ALA A 155 4.95 -29.25 -9.84
C ALA A 155 4.00 -28.67 -8.77
N VAL A 156 4.03 -29.25 -7.56
CA VAL A 156 3.20 -28.77 -6.43
C VAL A 156 3.64 -27.39 -5.94
N PHE A 157 4.94 -27.10 -5.87
CA PHE A 157 5.42 -25.77 -5.59
C PHE A 157 5.06 -24.77 -6.71
N GLY A 158 5.00 -25.21 -7.97
CA GLY A 158 4.46 -24.42 -9.05
C GLY A 158 3.00 -24.02 -8.82
N TRP A 159 2.13 -24.97 -8.45
CA TRP A 159 0.74 -24.67 -8.10
C TRP A 159 0.61 -23.77 -6.86
N PHE A 160 1.46 -24.00 -5.87
CA PHE A 160 1.53 -23.17 -4.67
C PHE A 160 1.85 -21.71 -5.04
N TYR A 161 2.84 -21.50 -5.91
CA TYR A 161 3.22 -20.18 -6.38
C TYR A 161 2.13 -19.49 -7.23
N ILE A 162 1.46 -20.25 -8.11
CA ILE A 162 0.32 -19.75 -8.89
C ILE A 162 -0.82 -19.35 -7.95
N SER A 163 -1.13 -20.16 -6.93
CA SER A 163 -2.19 -19.85 -5.97
C SER A 163 -1.95 -18.57 -5.19
N ILE A 164 -0.70 -18.28 -4.82
CA ILE A 164 -0.27 -17.02 -4.19
C ILE A 164 -0.65 -15.83 -5.07
N ASN A 165 -0.22 -15.86 -6.34
CA ASN A 165 -0.38 -14.73 -7.25
C ASN A 165 -1.84 -14.54 -7.68
N ILE A 166 -2.62 -15.61 -7.86
CA ILE A 166 -4.05 -15.50 -8.15
C ILE A 166 -4.79 -14.90 -6.94
N GLY A 167 -4.47 -15.35 -5.71
CA GLY A 167 -5.05 -14.78 -4.49
C GLY A 167 -4.75 -13.29 -4.34
N ALA A 168 -3.50 -12.89 -4.56
CA ALA A 168 -3.07 -11.49 -4.53
C ALA A 168 -3.73 -10.65 -5.63
N PHE A 169 -3.83 -11.17 -6.86
CA PHE A 169 -4.47 -10.48 -7.98
C PHE A 169 -5.95 -10.18 -7.70
N ILE A 170 -6.71 -11.21 -7.31
CA ILE A 170 -8.15 -11.06 -7.05
C ILE A 170 -8.38 -10.11 -5.87
N SER A 171 -7.61 -10.25 -4.78
CA SER A 171 -7.79 -9.42 -3.59
C SER A 171 -7.46 -7.95 -3.84
N ASN A 172 -6.38 -7.64 -4.60
CA ASN A 172 -6.02 -6.27 -4.95
C ASN A 172 -7.05 -5.58 -5.88
N LEU A 173 -7.91 -6.34 -6.56
CA LEU A 173 -9.04 -5.78 -7.30
C LEU A 173 -10.28 -5.62 -6.41
N LEU A 174 -10.57 -6.62 -5.56
CA LEU A 174 -11.79 -6.68 -4.79
C LEU A 174 -11.78 -5.77 -3.56
N THR A 175 -10.70 -5.78 -2.77
CA THR A 175 -10.70 -5.06 -1.49
C THR A 175 -10.72 -3.53 -1.64
N PRO A 176 -10.05 -2.90 -2.65
CA PRO A 176 -10.23 -1.47 -2.90
C PRO A 176 -11.64 -1.14 -3.38
N TRP A 177 -12.27 -2.04 -4.15
CA TRP A 177 -13.66 -1.86 -4.55
C TRP A 177 -14.60 -1.92 -3.34
N LEU A 178 -14.43 -2.89 -2.43
CA LEU A 178 -15.20 -2.97 -1.18
C LEU A 178 -14.99 -1.72 -0.31
N LEU A 179 -13.74 -1.24 -0.20
CA LEU A 179 -13.41 -0.07 0.62
C LEU A 179 -14.11 1.19 0.14
N ASN A 180 -14.15 1.39 -1.19
CA ASN A 180 -14.71 2.59 -1.79
C ASN A 180 -16.20 2.47 -2.14
N ASN A 181 -16.81 1.29 -1.96
CA ASN A 181 -18.23 1.10 -2.23
C ASN A 181 -19.07 1.60 -1.03
N PRO A 182 -20.09 2.43 -1.27
CA PRO A 182 -20.93 3.00 -0.20
C PRO A 182 -21.59 1.96 0.70
N ASP A 183 -22.01 0.82 0.13
CA ASP A 183 -22.74 -0.22 0.86
C ASP A 183 -21.83 -1.08 1.76
N TYR A 184 -20.51 -1.11 1.50
CA TYR A 184 -19.58 -2.03 2.15
C TYR A 184 -18.56 -1.35 3.06
N GLY A 185 -17.73 -0.46 2.54
CA GLY A 185 -16.73 0.31 3.29
C GLY A 185 -15.64 -0.52 4.00
N PRO A 186 -14.92 0.07 4.99
CA PRO A 186 -13.78 -0.57 5.67
C PRO A 186 -14.14 -1.91 6.34
N GLN A 187 -15.34 -2.02 6.92
CA GLN A 187 -15.78 -3.22 7.63
C GLN A 187 -15.76 -4.46 6.72
N TRP A 188 -16.22 -4.34 5.48
CA TRP A 188 -16.21 -5.44 4.52
C TRP A 188 -14.86 -5.59 3.84
N ALA A 189 -14.16 -4.49 3.58
CA ALA A 189 -12.84 -4.51 2.96
C ALA A 189 -11.80 -5.26 3.82
N PHE A 190 -11.89 -5.17 5.15
CA PHE A 190 -11.07 -5.95 6.10
C PHE A 190 -11.76 -7.26 6.54
N GLY A 191 -13.09 -7.28 6.59
CA GLY A 191 -13.88 -8.43 7.06
C GLY A 191 -13.90 -9.61 6.09
N VAL A 192 -14.04 -9.35 4.77
CA VAL A 192 -14.04 -10.40 3.74
C VAL A 192 -12.73 -11.18 3.72
N PRO A 193 -11.53 -10.53 3.71
CA PRO A 193 -10.26 -11.22 3.87
C PRO A 193 -10.19 -12.04 5.16
N GLY A 194 -10.66 -11.50 6.28
CA GLY A 194 -10.69 -12.19 7.57
C GLY A 194 -11.59 -13.42 7.57
N GLY A 195 -12.80 -13.31 7.01
CA GLY A 195 -13.74 -14.41 6.84
C GLY A 195 -13.17 -15.54 5.98
N LEU A 196 -12.49 -15.18 4.88
CA LEU A 196 -11.84 -16.16 4.01
C LEU A 196 -10.68 -16.86 4.73
N MET A 197 -9.90 -16.14 5.55
CA MET A 197 -8.83 -16.73 6.36
C MET A 197 -9.39 -17.68 7.43
N LEU A 198 -10.51 -17.35 8.07
CA LEU A 198 -11.17 -18.23 9.02
C LEU A 198 -11.65 -19.53 8.34
N LEU A 199 -12.28 -19.39 7.16
CA LEU A 199 -12.69 -20.56 6.35
C LEU A 199 -11.48 -21.43 5.98
N ALA A 200 -10.38 -20.80 5.54
CA ALA A 200 -9.14 -21.50 5.20
C ALA A 200 -8.55 -22.25 6.41
N THR A 201 -8.53 -21.62 7.56
CA THR A 201 -8.08 -22.25 8.82
C THR A 201 -8.93 -23.47 9.16
N TRP A 202 -10.24 -23.38 8.99
CA TRP A 202 -11.15 -24.49 9.19
C TRP A 202 -10.92 -25.63 8.19
N VAL A 203 -10.76 -25.31 6.89
CA VAL A 203 -10.44 -26.30 5.84
C VAL A 203 -9.08 -26.97 6.13
N PHE A 204 -8.08 -26.21 6.54
CA PHE A 204 -6.77 -26.75 6.93
C PHE A 204 -6.90 -27.70 8.13
N TRP A 205 -7.69 -27.33 9.15
CA TRP A 205 -7.99 -28.19 10.29
C TRP A 205 -8.70 -29.49 9.87
N LEU A 206 -9.61 -29.48 8.88
CA LEU A 206 -10.22 -30.70 8.33
C LEU A 206 -9.17 -31.64 7.70
N GLY A 207 -8.11 -31.09 7.14
CA GLY A 207 -6.98 -31.84 6.57
C GLY A 207 -6.09 -32.55 7.62
N ARG A 208 -6.20 -32.24 8.90
CA ARG A 208 -5.27 -32.66 9.98
C ARG A 208 -4.93 -34.15 10.04
N ARG A 209 -5.87 -35.02 9.66
CA ARG A 209 -5.64 -36.48 9.64
C ARG A 209 -4.95 -36.99 8.37
N LYS A 210 -4.84 -36.13 7.35
CA LYS A 210 -4.21 -36.43 6.06
C LYS A 210 -2.75 -35.96 6.02
N PHE A 211 -2.38 -35.06 6.92
CA PHE A 211 -1.03 -34.49 6.99
C PHE A 211 -0.02 -35.43 7.67
N VAL A 212 1.23 -35.21 7.27
CA VAL A 212 2.40 -35.70 7.99
C VAL A 212 2.77 -34.64 9.03
N HIS A 213 2.86 -35.03 10.29
CA HIS A 213 3.18 -34.15 11.41
C HIS A 213 4.62 -34.40 11.86
N ILE A 214 5.55 -33.54 11.41
CA ILE A 214 6.94 -33.59 11.88
C ILE A 214 7.00 -33.02 13.29
N GLN A 215 7.62 -33.77 14.21
CA GLN A 215 7.82 -33.32 15.58
C GLN A 215 8.90 -32.23 15.65
N PRO A 216 8.81 -31.29 16.61
CA PRO A 216 9.81 -30.25 16.81
C PRO A 216 11.17 -30.87 17.20
N GLY A 217 12.25 -30.25 16.69
CA GLY A 217 13.63 -30.71 16.91
C GLY A 217 14.23 -30.28 18.26
N GLY A 218 13.54 -29.43 19.02
CA GLY A 218 13.97 -28.95 20.34
C GLY A 218 15.30 -28.19 20.32
N VAL A 219 16.06 -28.31 21.44
CA VAL A 219 17.33 -27.57 21.64
C VAL A 219 18.44 -27.99 20.66
N ALA A 220 18.35 -29.19 20.08
CA ALA A 220 19.33 -29.65 19.09
C ALA A 220 19.39 -28.73 17.85
N PHE A 221 18.26 -28.23 17.42
CA PHE A 221 18.15 -27.26 16.31
C PHE A 221 18.90 -25.94 16.61
N VAL A 222 18.76 -25.40 17.83
CA VAL A 222 19.43 -24.17 18.27
C VAL A 222 20.95 -24.33 18.23
N ARG A 223 21.45 -25.47 18.81
CA ARG A 223 22.89 -25.75 18.86
C ARG A 223 23.51 -25.86 17.47
N GLU A 224 22.82 -26.43 16.51
CA GLU A 224 23.30 -26.57 15.13
C GLU A 224 23.29 -25.25 14.38
N THR A 225 22.23 -24.45 14.54
CA THR A 225 22.09 -23.10 13.93
C THR A 225 23.22 -22.16 14.35
N PHE A 226 23.59 -22.19 15.63
CA PHE A 226 24.68 -21.37 16.17
C PHE A 226 26.05 -22.05 16.12
N SER A 227 26.19 -23.09 15.32
CA SER A 227 27.51 -23.70 15.05
C SER A 227 28.42 -22.77 14.27
N ARG A 228 29.75 -22.99 14.30
CA ARG A 228 30.72 -22.18 13.53
C ARG A 228 30.43 -22.21 12.03
N GLU A 229 29.97 -23.33 11.52
CA GLU A 229 29.59 -23.47 10.10
C GLU A 229 28.33 -22.66 9.76
N GLY A 230 27.32 -22.74 10.63
CA GLY A 230 26.07 -21.98 10.49
C GLY A 230 26.30 -20.47 10.52
N LEU A 231 27.04 -19.97 11.51
CA LEU A 231 27.37 -18.54 11.61
C LEU A 231 28.20 -18.05 10.41
N THR A 232 29.09 -18.88 9.87
CA THR A 232 29.87 -18.54 8.66
C THR A 232 28.95 -18.42 7.43
N ALA A 233 27.99 -19.32 7.28
CA ALA A 233 27.00 -19.26 6.18
C ALA A 233 26.11 -18.01 6.31
N ILE A 234 25.60 -17.74 7.52
CA ILE A 234 24.81 -16.53 7.81
C ILE A 234 25.63 -15.26 7.46
N GLY A 235 26.87 -15.13 7.95
CA GLY A 235 27.70 -13.97 7.71
C GLY A 235 27.97 -13.72 6.23
N LYS A 236 28.21 -14.76 5.42
CA LYS A 236 28.38 -14.60 3.97
C LYS A 236 27.11 -14.15 3.26
N LEU A 237 25.97 -14.72 3.62
CA LEU A 237 24.67 -14.37 3.02
C LEU A 237 24.22 -12.97 3.44
N SER A 238 24.55 -12.54 4.67
CA SER A 238 24.24 -11.18 5.15
C SER A 238 24.85 -10.09 4.26
N ILE A 239 26.03 -10.33 3.68
CA ILE A 239 26.66 -9.37 2.76
C ILE A 239 25.74 -9.10 1.56
N ILE A 240 25.11 -10.13 1.00
CA ILE A 240 24.18 -9.97 -0.12
C ILE A 240 22.85 -9.36 0.36
N TYR A 241 22.35 -9.81 1.52
CA TYR A 241 21.05 -9.38 2.04
C TYR A 241 20.99 -7.89 2.40
N VAL A 242 22.12 -7.28 2.80
CA VAL A 242 22.19 -5.84 3.03
C VAL A 242 21.86 -5.04 1.75
N PHE A 243 22.40 -5.48 0.61
CA PHE A 243 22.10 -4.82 -0.69
C PHE A 243 20.67 -5.13 -1.16
N VAL A 244 20.20 -6.35 -0.95
CA VAL A 244 18.84 -6.79 -1.29
C VAL A 244 17.81 -6.08 -0.40
N ALA A 245 18.15 -5.67 0.82
CA ALA A 245 17.28 -4.86 1.66
C ALA A 245 16.92 -3.52 1.00
N VAL A 246 17.87 -2.88 0.32
CA VAL A 246 17.58 -1.64 -0.42
C VAL A 246 16.63 -1.89 -1.61
N PHE A 247 16.74 -3.04 -2.30
CA PHE A 247 15.74 -3.42 -3.31
C PHE A 247 14.35 -3.51 -2.70
N TRP A 248 14.20 -4.19 -1.55
CA TRP A 248 12.89 -4.32 -0.87
C TRP A 248 12.36 -2.99 -0.35
N ALA A 249 13.27 -2.07 0.06
CA ALA A 249 12.89 -0.71 0.42
C ALA A 249 12.19 0.02 -0.74
N LEU A 250 12.64 -0.20 -1.97
CA LEU A 250 11.99 0.37 -3.15
C LEU A 250 10.75 -0.44 -3.56
N PHE A 251 10.86 -1.76 -3.62
CA PHE A 251 9.78 -2.63 -4.09
C PHE A 251 8.47 -2.44 -3.28
N ASP A 252 8.54 -2.46 -1.96
CA ASP A 252 7.35 -2.36 -1.11
C ASP A 252 6.66 -0.98 -1.16
N GLN A 253 7.31 0.05 -1.72
CA GLN A 253 6.69 1.35 -1.98
C GLN A 253 5.60 1.30 -3.07
N THR A 254 5.54 0.23 -3.86
CA THR A 254 4.42 -0.04 -4.78
C THR A 254 3.07 -0.11 -4.08
N GLY A 255 3.05 -0.50 -2.79
CA GLY A 255 1.84 -0.54 -1.95
C GLY A 255 1.63 0.71 -1.08
N SER A 256 2.52 1.70 -1.16
CA SER A 256 2.44 2.94 -0.39
C SER A 256 2.54 4.18 -1.29
N THR A 257 3.73 4.71 -1.54
CA THR A 257 3.92 5.96 -2.28
C THR A 257 3.40 5.91 -3.72
N TRP A 258 3.45 4.75 -4.39
CA TRP A 258 2.87 4.62 -5.73
C TRP A 258 1.35 4.66 -5.72
N VAL A 259 0.70 4.14 -4.68
CA VAL A 259 -0.75 4.26 -4.48
C VAL A 259 -1.14 5.74 -4.25
N ILE A 260 -0.35 6.45 -3.42
CA ILE A 260 -0.55 7.88 -3.18
C ILE A 260 -0.37 8.68 -4.48
N GLN A 261 0.65 8.39 -5.28
CA GLN A 261 0.89 9.04 -6.58
C GLN A 261 -0.28 8.80 -7.55
N ALA A 262 -0.81 7.57 -7.59
CA ALA A 262 -1.91 7.19 -8.48
C ALA A 262 -3.18 8.04 -8.26
N ARG A 263 -3.41 8.61 -7.07
CA ARG A 263 -4.53 9.55 -6.80
C ARG A 263 -4.49 10.78 -7.69
N SER A 264 -3.29 11.25 -8.00
CA SER A 264 -3.05 12.46 -8.79
C SER A 264 -2.86 12.16 -10.29
N MET A 265 -3.14 10.93 -10.74
CA MET A 265 -3.01 10.49 -12.13
C MET A 265 -4.39 10.26 -12.76
N ASP A 266 -4.44 10.27 -14.11
CA ASP A 266 -5.61 9.76 -14.82
C ASP A 266 -5.63 8.23 -14.75
N ARG A 267 -6.59 7.69 -14.01
CA ARG A 267 -6.77 6.27 -13.71
C ARG A 267 -7.73 5.57 -14.66
N THR A 268 -8.10 6.21 -15.76
CA THR A 268 -9.02 5.65 -16.75
C THR A 268 -8.30 4.63 -17.63
N VAL A 269 -8.75 3.39 -17.58
CA VAL A 269 -8.23 2.27 -18.36
C VAL A 269 -9.40 1.64 -19.12
N PHE A 270 -9.35 1.63 -20.46
CA PHE A 270 -10.42 1.13 -21.32
C PHE A 270 -11.82 1.69 -21.00
N GLY A 271 -11.90 2.97 -20.61
CA GLY A 271 -13.15 3.64 -20.27
C GLY A 271 -13.66 3.41 -18.83
N TYR A 272 -12.93 2.66 -18.02
CA TYR A 272 -13.24 2.46 -16.58
C TYR A 272 -12.22 3.18 -15.72
N THR A 273 -12.67 3.96 -14.74
CA THR A 273 -11.79 4.58 -13.75
C THR A 273 -11.56 3.61 -12.59
N LEU A 274 -10.31 3.16 -12.44
CA LEU A 274 -9.91 2.26 -11.37
C LEU A 274 -9.58 3.04 -10.09
N PHE A 275 -9.75 2.40 -8.93
CA PHE A 275 -9.26 2.95 -7.67
C PHE A 275 -7.74 2.86 -7.59
N GLU A 276 -7.11 3.83 -6.91
CA GLU A 276 -5.65 3.95 -6.83
C GLU A 276 -4.95 2.69 -6.33
N ALA A 277 -5.54 1.99 -5.38
CA ALA A 277 -4.98 0.75 -4.82
C ALA A 277 -5.11 -0.46 -5.75
N GLN A 278 -6.03 -0.45 -6.74
CA GLN A 278 -6.24 -1.58 -7.66
C GLN A 278 -5.05 -1.80 -8.60
N PHE A 279 -4.24 -0.78 -8.85
CA PHE A 279 -3.05 -0.91 -9.72
C PHE A 279 -2.00 -1.86 -9.15
N GLN A 280 -2.02 -2.14 -7.85
CA GLN A 280 -1.18 -3.17 -7.24
C GLN A 280 -1.45 -4.57 -7.80
N ALA A 281 -2.63 -4.83 -8.38
CA ALA A 281 -2.94 -6.08 -9.07
C ALA A 281 -2.02 -6.33 -10.30
N ALA A 282 -1.37 -5.30 -10.83
CA ALA A 282 -0.43 -5.44 -11.94
C ALA A 282 0.76 -6.34 -11.57
N ASN A 283 1.32 -6.23 -10.36
CA ASN A 283 2.49 -7.02 -9.96
C ASN A 283 2.21 -8.54 -9.98
N PRO A 284 1.23 -9.10 -9.25
CA PRO A 284 0.97 -10.55 -9.28
C PRO A 284 0.58 -11.05 -10.67
N LEU A 285 -0.12 -10.26 -11.48
CA LEU A 285 -0.40 -10.61 -12.87
C LEU A 285 0.88 -10.68 -13.71
N LEU A 286 1.73 -9.66 -13.61
CA LEU A 286 3.01 -9.61 -14.31
C LEU A 286 3.96 -10.73 -13.88
N ILE A 287 3.97 -11.13 -12.62
CA ILE A 287 4.76 -12.26 -12.14
C ILE A 287 4.38 -13.54 -12.90
N LEU A 288 3.06 -13.84 -13.03
CA LEU A 288 2.59 -15.02 -13.76
C LEU A 288 3.01 -15.01 -15.23
N ILE A 289 3.15 -13.83 -15.83
CA ILE A 289 3.56 -13.65 -17.23
C ILE A 289 5.08 -13.65 -17.36
N LEU A 290 5.78 -12.89 -16.53
CA LEU A 290 7.22 -12.65 -16.69
C LEU A 290 8.07 -13.83 -16.26
N VAL A 291 7.69 -14.61 -15.25
CA VAL A 291 8.49 -15.77 -14.81
C VAL A 291 8.71 -16.79 -15.95
N PRO A 292 7.68 -17.23 -16.68
CA PRO A 292 7.89 -18.07 -17.87
C PRO A 292 8.74 -17.39 -18.95
N ILE A 293 8.47 -16.13 -19.26
CA ILE A 293 9.22 -15.36 -20.28
C ILE A 293 10.70 -15.27 -19.89
N PHE A 294 11.02 -14.95 -18.65
CA PHE A 294 12.40 -14.88 -18.18
C PHE A 294 13.10 -16.23 -18.26
N THR A 295 12.41 -17.30 -17.87
CA THR A 295 12.99 -18.65 -17.87
C THR A 295 13.27 -19.17 -19.27
N VAL A 296 12.33 -18.97 -20.20
CA VAL A 296 12.39 -19.57 -21.55
C VAL A 296 13.10 -18.66 -22.55
N VAL A 297 12.99 -17.35 -22.42
CA VAL A 297 13.48 -16.38 -23.40
C VAL A 297 14.61 -15.52 -22.87
N VAL A 298 14.38 -14.76 -21.78
CA VAL A 298 15.31 -13.70 -21.34
C VAL A 298 16.62 -14.28 -20.82
N TYR A 299 16.56 -15.25 -19.90
CA TYR A 299 17.79 -15.85 -19.35
C TYR A 299 18.61 -16.58 -20.38
N PRO A 300 18.04 -17.40 -21.31
CA PRO A 300 18.82 -17.97 -22.41
C PRO A 300 19.41 -16.94 -23.35
N ALA A 301 18.69 -15.86 -23.67
CA ALA A 301 19.18 -14.78 -24.53
C ALA A 301 20.39 -14.05 -23.91
N ILE A 302 20.26 -13.64 -22.64
CA ILE A 302 21.36 -12.99 -21.92
C ILE A 302 22.57 -13.95 -21.80
N ASN A 303 22.31 -15.23 -21.53
CA ASN A 303 23.39 -16.21 -21.33
C ASN A 303 24.19 -16.50 -22.60
N ARG A 304 23.68 -16.15 -23.80
CA ARG A 304 24.43 -16.19 -25.07
C ARG A 304 25.49 -15.10 -25.16
N ILE A 305 25.26 -13.97 -24.46
CA ILE A 305 26.17 -12.79 -24.50
C ILE A 305 27.11 -12.81 -23.30
N ILE A 306 26.56 -13.05 -22.11
CA ILE A 306 27.31 -13.08 -20.84
C ILE A 306 26.83 -14.27 -19.99
N ARG A 307 27.77 -15.01 -19.40
CA ARG A 307 27.42 -16.10 -18.46
C ARG A 307 26.62 -15.55 -17.28
N LEU A 308 25.36 -15.94 -17.17
CA LEU A 308 24.42 -15.43 -16.18
C LEU A 308 24.53 -16.20 -14.86
N THR A 309 25.34 -15.69 -13.93
CA THR A 309 25.45 -16.23 -12.56
C THR A 309 24.38 -15.63 -11.64
N PRO A 310 24.06 -16.27 -10.48
CA PRO A 310 23.12 -15.72 -9.51
C PRO A 310 23.43 -14.28 -9.12
N VAL A 311 24.68 -13.96 -8.83
CA VAL A 311 25.13 -12.61 -8.44
C VAL A 311 24.92 -11.60 -9.59
N ARG A 312 25.14 -12.01 -10.85
CA ARG A 312 24.88 -11.15 -12.02
C ARG A 312 23.38 -10.90 -12.24
N LYS A 313 22.53 -11.90 -12.00
CA LYS A 313 21.07 -11.70 -12.04
C LYS A 313 20.63 -10.65 -11.02
N ILE A 314 21.12 -10.73 -9.78
CA ILE A 314 20.83 -9.76 -8.73
C ILE A 314 21.31 -8.36 -9.15
N ALA A 315 22.53 -8.23 -9.69
CA ALA A 315 23.05 -6.95 -10.15
C ALA A 315 22.18 -6.32 -11.25
N ILE A 316 21.81 -7.08 -12.28
CA ILE A 316 20.94 -6.61 -13.37
C ILE A 316 19.58 -6.18 -12.80
N GLY A 317 18.99 -6.97 -11.88
CA GLY A 317 17.74 -6.63 -11.21
C GLY A 317 17.84 -5.31 -10.44
N MET A 318 18.96 -5.03 -9.76
CA MET A 318 19.18 -3.75 -9.07
C MET A 318 19.17 -2.56 -10.04
N PHE A 319 19.81 -2.67 -11.21
CA PHE A 319 19.75 -1.61 -12.23
C PHE A 319 18.35 -1.45 -12.83
N LEU A 320 17.60 -2.54 -13.01
CA LEU A 320 16.19 -2.44 -13.40
C LEU A 320 15.36 -1.70 -12.35
N THR A 321 15.67 -1.89 -11.06
CA THR A 321 15.01 -1.16 -9.96
C THR A 321 15.31 0.34 -10.01
N VAL A 322 16.54 0.74 -10.36
CA VAL A 322 16.88 2.16 -10.59
C VAL A 322 15.97 2.75 -11.67
N LEU A 323 15.84 2.05 -12.81
CA LEU A 323 14.96 2.51 -13.90
C LEU A 323 13.50 2.53 -13.48
N ALA A 324 13.04 1.51 -12.72
CA ALA A 324 11.68 1.44 -12.21
C ALA A 324 11.31 2.63 -11.33
N PHE A 325 12.24 3.16 -10.54
CA PHE A 325 12.00 4.32 -9.67
C PHE A 325 12.23 5.67 -10.35
N ALA A 326 13.01 5.72 -11.41
CA ALA A 326 13.13 6.92 -12.24
C ALA A 326 11.79 7.27 -12.94
N VAL A 327 10.97 6.27 -13.28
CA VAL A 327 9.66 6.51 -13.91
C VAL A 327 8.71 7.26 -12.99
N PRO A 328 8.40 6.84 -11.74
CA PRO A 328 7.61 7.63 -10.80
C PRO A 328 8.18 9.02 -10.52
N ALA A 329 9.50 9.19 -10.50
CA ALA A 329 10.13 10.49 -10.35
C ALA A 329 9.76 11.44 -11.50
N VAL A 330 9.80 10.94 -12.75
CA VAL A 330 9.38 11.70 -13.94
C VAL A 330 7.86 11.94 -13.94
N ILE A 331 7.05 10.95 -13.53
CA ILE A 331 5.60 11.12 -13.39
C ILE A 331 5.31 12.27 -12.43
N GLU A 332 5.96 12.29 -11.27
CA GLU A 332 5.72 13.26 -10.21
C GLU A 332 6.08 14.70 -10.62
N THR A 333 7.11 14.88 -11.45
CA THR A 333 7.43 16.21 -12.03
C THR A 333 6.36 16.73 -12.99
N ASN A 334 5.54 15.84 -13.54
CA ASN A 334 4.49 16.20 -14.49
C ASN A 334 3.11 16.36 -13.83
N ILE A 335 2.96 16.03 -12.54
CA ILE A 335 1.72 16.26 -11.79
C ILE A 335 1.70 17.71 -11.34
N THR A 336 0.81 18.52 -11.93
CA THR A 336 0.79 19.98 -11.72
C THR A 336 -0.44 20.46 -10.96
N GLY A 337 -1.43 19.63 -10.66
CA GLY A 337 -2.67 20.00 -9.96
C GLY A 337 -2.47 20.39 -8.49
N GLY A 338 -3.43 21.15 -7.95
CA GLY A 338 -3.56 21.38 -6.52
C GLY A 338 -3.89 20.10 -5.76
N ARG A 339 -3.71 20.11 -4.44
CA ARG A 339 -3.97 18.95 -3.55
C ARG A 339 -4.71 19.38 -2.30
N ILE A 340 -5.65 18.56 -1.86
CA ILE A 340 -6.21 18.64 -0.52
C ILE A 340 -5.21 17.97 0.43
N VAL A 341 -4.73 18.70 1.42
CA VAL A 341 -3.72 18.21 2.38
C VAL A 341 -4.28 18.03 3.78
N GLU A 342 -5.39 18.71 4.10
CA GLU A 342 -6.10 18.56 5.36
C GLU A 342 -7.59 18.78 5.16
N VAL A 343 -8.41 18.00 5.87
CA VAL A 343 -9.87 18.14 5.96
C VAL A 343 -10.24 17.91 7.40
N SER A 344 -10.89 18.87 8.06
CA SER A 344 -11.28 18.76 9.46
C SER A 344 -12.45 17.80 9.66
N SER A 345 -13.39 17.78 8.70
CA SER A 345 -14.58 16.94 8.73
C SER A 345 -15.04 16.61 7.32
N GLN A 346 -15.54 15.41 7.13
CA GLN A 346 -16.07 14.95 5.85
C GLN A 346 -17.23 13.99 6.08
N ALA A 347 -18.30 14.14 5.33
CA ALA A 347 -19.40 13.19 5.34
C ALA A 347 -18.88 11.80 5.00
N ALA A 348 -19.42 10.79 5.68
CA ALA A 348 -19.04 9.42 5.40
C ALA A 348 -19.25 9.13 3.91
N ARG A 349 -18.25 8.53 3.24
CA ARG A 349 -18.32 8.10 1.83
C ARG A 349 -19.42 7.08 1.54
N ARG A 350 -20.26 6.74 2.51
CA ARG A 350 -21.18 5.62 2.55
C ARG A 350 -22.62 5.98 2.16
N THR A 351 -22.86 7.03 1.43
CA THR A 351 -24.21 7.23 0.87
C THR A 351 -24.33 6.47 -0.45
N ALA A 352 -25.49 5.87 -0.71
CA ALA A 352 -25.78 5.16 -1.97
C ALA A 352 -25.53 6.02 -3.22
N GLU A 353 -25.38 7.33 -3.05
CA GLU A 353 -25.26 8.31 -4.12
C GLU A 353 -23.84 8.87 -4.32
N GLY A 354 -22.83 8.46 -3.55
CA GLY A 354 -21.44 8.71 -3.86
C GLY A 354 -20.56 9.44 -2.85
N ASP A 355 -19.48 9.99 -3.34
CA ASP A 355 -18.35 10.51 -2.61
C ASP A 355 -18.48 12.03 -2.38
N TRP A 356 -18.54 12.46 -1.12
CA TRP A 356 -18.55 13.86 -0.66
C TRP A 356 -17.16 14.34 -0.24
N SER A 357 -16.13 13.79 -0.85
CA SER A 357 -14.75 14.13 -0.57
C SER A 357 -14.42 15.57 -0.95
N ALA A 358 -13.57 16.21 -0.15
CA ALA A 358 -13.07 17.55 -0.44
C ALA A 358 -12.36 17.68 -1.80
N TRP A 359 -11.84 16.57 -2.36
CA TRP A 359 -11.27 16.53 -3.71
C TRP A 359 -12.24 16.94 -4.80
N ASN A 360 -13.54 16.68 -4.62
CA ASN A 360 -14.57 17.00 -5.59
C ASN A 360 -14.76 18.53 -5.77
N MET A 361 -14.28 19.35 -4.82
CA MET A 361 -14.31 20.80 -4.98
C MET A 361 -13.34 21.32 -6.02
N ILE A 362 -12.23 20.59 -6.24
CA ILE A 362 -11.11 21.04 -7.09
C ILE A 362 -10.84 20.09 -8.27
N ASP A 363 -11.66 19.07 -8.50
CA ASP A 363 -11.46 18.04 -9.53
C ASP A 363 -11.74 18.53 -10.97
N GLY A 364 -12.40 19.66 -11.11
CA GLY A 364 -12.75 20.27 -12.40
C GLY A 364 -14.02 19.70 -13.05
N GLU A 365 -14.70 18.75 -12.41
CA GLU A 365 -15.93 18.15 -12.95
C GLU A 365 -17.12 19.11 -12.82
N PRO A 366 -17.77 19.53 -13.94
CA PRO A 366 -18.85 20.52 -13.90
C PRO A 366 -20.07 20.07 -13.10
N ASN A 367 -20.29 18.75 -13.03
CA ASN A 367 -21.40 18.11 -12.32
C ASN A 367 -20.92 17.36 -11.07
N GLY A 368 -19.72 17.65 -10.57
CA GLY A 368 -19.16 17.07 -9.36
C GLY A 368 -20.02 17.34 -8.13
N ARG A 369 -19.99 16.40 -7.18
CA ARG A 369 -20.82 16.47 -5.96
C ARG A 369 -20.35 17.51 -4.96
N GLY A 370 -19.06 17.83 -4.96
CA GLY A 370 -18.45 18.74 -4.00
C GLY A 370 -18.06 18.04 -2.69
N TRP A 371 -17.79 18.86 -1.68
CA TRP A 371 -17.43 18.44 -0.32
C TRP A 371 -18.57 18.72 0.64
N ALA A 372 -18.80 17.80 1.57
CA ALA A 372 -19.67 18.02 2.71
C ALA A 372 -19.01 17.54 4.00
N THR A 373 -19.25 18.26 5.09
CA THR A 373 -18.84 17.87 6.44
C THR A 373 -19.59 16.62 6.90
N GLY A 374 -19.09 15.95 7.93
CA GLY A 374 -19.89 15.01 8.72
C GLY A 374 -21.10 15.70 9.36
N THR A 375 -21.98 14.91 9.98
CA THR A 375 -23.13 15.46 10.71
C THR A 375 -22.66 16.42 11.77
N LEU A 376 -23.21 17.64 11.75
CA LEU A 376 -22.85 18.68 12.70
C LEU A 376 -23.42 18.33 14.09
N SER A 377 -22.59 18.43 15.12
CA SER A 377 -23.06 18.34 16.50
C SER A 377 -23.96 19.53 16.83
N PRO A 378 -24.99 19.36 17.68
CA PRO A 378 -25.84 20.46 18.15
C PRO A 378 -25.07 21.62 18.78
N ASP A 379 -23.89 21.34 19.34
CA ASP A 379 -23.00 22.34 19.97
C ASP A 379 -22.00 22.98 18.99
N GLY A 380 -21.99 22.58 17.72
CA GLY A 380 -21.01 23.01 16.70
C GLY A 380 -19.63 22.39 16.93
N PHE A 381 -18.74 22.52 15.94
CA PHE A 381 -17.30 22.34 16.17
C PHE A 381 -16.80 23.57 16.95
N GLY A 382 -15.66 23.43 17.65
CA GLY A 382 -15.10 24.53 18.46
C GLY A 382 -14.94 25.82 17.64
N ALA A 383 -15.07 26.97 18.29
CA ALA A 383 -15.17 28.29 17.63
C ALA A 383 -13.98 28.63 16.70
N GLU A 384 -12.83 27.96 16.83
CA GLU A 384 -11.66 28.15 15.97
C GLU A 384 -11.77 27.44 14.62
N ASP A 385 -12.53 26.33 14.54
CA ASP A 385 -12.62 25.47 13.34
C ASP A 385 -13.92 25.67 12.52
N GLY A 386 -14.85 26.47 13.01
CA GLY A 386 -16.15 26.70 12.37
C GLY A 386 -16.97 25.40 12.27
N LEU A 387 -17.74 25.25 11.21
CA LEU A 387 -18.47 24.02 10.87
C LEU A 387 -17.58 22.99 10.15
N GLY A 388 -16.40 23.39 9.73
CA GLY A 388 -15.40 22.57 9.08
C GLY A 388 -14.46 23.40 8.21
N HIS A 389 -13.26 22.85 7.96
CA HIS A 389 -12.29 23.49 7.10
C HIS A 389 -11.54 22.51 6.20
N VAL A 390 -10.96 23.03 5.14
CA VAL A 390 -10.10 22.31 4.22
C VAL A 390 -8.84 23.12 3.95
N VAL A 391 -7.69 22.43 3.88
CA VAL A 391 -6.41 23.05 3.49
C VAL A 391 -6.00 22.50 2.14
N ILE A 392 -5.72 23.41 1.21
CA ILE A 392 -5.39 23.13 -0.18
C ILE A 392 -3.96 23.57 -0.45
N GLN A 393 -3.11 22.67 -0.91
CA GLN A 393 -1.82 22.98 -1.49
C GLN A 393 -2.01 23.44 -2.94
N LEU A 394 -1.48 24.60 -3.29
CA LEU A 394 -1.60 25.15 -4.62
C LEU A 394 -0.77 24.37 -5.64
N ARG A 395 -1.06 24.57 -6.94
CA ARG A 395 -0.43 23.88 -8.08
C ARG A 395 1.09 23.92 -8.02
N GLU A 396 1.71 22.89 -8.60
CA GLU A 396 3.17 22.74 -8.69
C GLU A 396 3.88 22.73 -7.33
N ARG A 397 3.11 22.64 -6.22
CA ARG A 397 3.64 22.64 -4.83
C ARG A 397 4.56 23.82 -4.54
N ARG A 398 4.23 24.98 -5.08
CA ARG A 398 4.97 26.22 -4.87
C ARG A 398 4.04 27.35 -4.43
N ALA A 399 4.62 28.41 -3.94
CA ALA A 399 3.89 29.64 -3.68
C ALA A 399 3.44 30.28 -5.00
N TRP A 400 2.23 30.84 -4.98
CA TRP A 400 1.61 31.61 -6.04
C TRP A 400 1.16 32.95 -5.48
N THR A 401 1.28 34.01 -6.27
CA THR A 401 0.62 35.28 -5.96
C THR A 401 -0.86 35.14 -6.32
N ILE A 402 -1.73 35.08 -5.31
CA ILE A 402 -3.18 34.94 -5.45
C ILE A 402 -3.88 36.27 -5.21
N SER A 403 -5.00 36.55 -5.88
CA SER A 403 -5.72 37.81 -5.77
C SER A 403 -7.23 37.69 -5.65
N ALA A 404 -7.78 36.48 -5.83
CA ALA A 404 -9.20 36.24 -5.64
C ALA A 404 -9.47 34.77 -5.34
N ILE A 405 -10.62 34.51 -4.72
CA ILE A 405 -11.18 33.18 -4.54
C ILE A 405 -12.62 33.18 -5.00
N GLU A 406 -13.04 32.10 -5.63
CA GLU A 406 -14.40 31.88 -6.09
C GLU A 406 -14.92 30.56 -5.52
N VAL A 407 -16.10 30.61 -4.87
CA VAL A 407 -16.78 29.48 -4.26
C VAL A 407 -18.14 29.30 -4.91
N ASN A 408 -18.47 28.09 -5.33
CA ASN A 408 -19.83 27.70 -5.67
C ASN A 408 -20.36 26.81 -4.53
N PRO A 409 -21.32 27.27 -3.74
CA PRO A 409 -21.84 26.50 -2.61
C PRO A 409 -22.71 25.31 -3.03
N PHE A 410 -23.17 25.28 -4.28
CA PHE A 410 -24.16 24.31 -4.74
C PHE A 410 -23.56 22.92 -4.89
N VAL A 411 -24.06 21.96 -4.13
CA VAL A 411 -23.75 20.54 -4.20
C VAL A 411 -24.94 19.77 -4.79
N ARG A 412 -24.66 18.68 -5.51
CA ARG A 412 -25.67 17.83 -6.14
C ARG A 412 -25.75 16.49 -5.42
N GLY A 413 -26.95 15.90 -5.33
CA GLY A 413 -27.21 14.59 -4.75
C GLY A 413 -27.72 14.64 -3.30
N VAL A 414 -28.28 13.56 -2.83
CA VAL A 414 -28.91 13.38 -1.51
C VAL A 414 -27.89 12.82 -0.54
N MET A 415 -27.81 13.34 0.68
CA MET A 415 -26.82 12.91 1.69
C MET A 415 -27.35 11.92 2.72
N ASP A 416 -28.65 11.97 3.05
CA ASP A 416 -29.28 11.15 4.08
C ASP A 416 -30.58 10.52 3.58
N ALA A 417 -30.90 9.32 4.09
CA ALA A 417 -32.18 8.63 3.81
C ALA A 417 -33.43 9.43 4.26
N GLN A 418 -33.25 10.48 5.08
CA GLN A 418 -34.35 11.41 5.46
C GLN A 418 -34.64 12.45 4.37
N ASP A 419 -33.73 12.62 3.41
CA ASP A 419 -33.93 13.45 2.23
C ASP A 419 -34.76 12.73 1.13
N ASP A 420 -35.02 11.42 1.29
CA ASP A 420 -35.72 10.54 0.34
C ASP A 420 -37.27 10.76 0.35
N ALA A 421 -37.70 11.97 0.38
CA ALA A 421 -39.17 12.26 0.25
C ALA A 421 -39.63 12.31 -1.21
N GLY A 422 -39.02 11.57 -2.14
CA GLY A 422 -39.52 11.50 -3.53
C GLY A 422 -38.65 10.67 -4.47
N GLU A 423 -39.25 9.72 -5.14
CA GLU A 423 -38.68 8.84 -6.17
C GLU A 423 -38.21 9.53 -7.46
N ASP A 424 -37.98 10.84 -7.46
CA ASP A 424 -37.66 11.61 -8.67
C ASP A 424 -36.21 12.16 -8.56
N ASP A 425 -35.32 11.76 -9.47
CA ASP A 425 -33.91 12.20 -9.62
C ASP A 425 -33.76 13.74 -9.81
N THR A 426 -34.86 14.48 -9.66
CA THR A 426 -34.96 15.94 -9.72
C THR A 426 -35.05 16.60 -8.34
N THR A 427 -35.01 15.87 -7.24
CA THR A 427 -35.06 16.47 -5.91
C THR A 427 -33.77 17.26 -5.65
N LEU A 428 -33.95 18.58 -5.51
CA LEU A 428 -32.86 19.46 -5.08
C LEU A 428 -32.41 19.05 -3.68
N PRO A 429 -31.08 19.00 -3.43
CA PRO A 429 -30.56 18.72 -2.09
C PRO A 429 -31.13 19.72 -1.09
N ASP A 430 -31.22 19.33 0.21
CA ASP A 430 -31.63 20.24 1.27
C ASP A 430 -30.81 21.53 1.20
N PRO A 431 -31.42 22.68 0.84
CA PRO A 431 -30.66 23.93 0.70
C PRO A 431 -30.09 24.42 2.04
N GLY A 432 -30.54 23.91 3.16
CA GLY A 432 -30.01 24.21 4.49
C GLY A 432 -28.54 23.85 4.67
N ARG A 433 -28.05 22.85 3.93
CA ARG A 433 -26.65 22.37 4.03
C ARG A 433 -25.63 23.25 3.31
N PHE A 434 -26.02 24.07 2.38
CA PHE A 434 -25.06 24.92 1.65
C PHE A 434 -24.33 25.85 2.62
N ALA A 435 -23.01 26.00 2.42
CA ALA A 435 -22.24 26.98 3.15
C ALA A 435 -22.84 28.36 2.93
N ARG A 436 -23.01 29.13 4.01
CA ARG A 436 -23.47 30.52 3.98
C ARG A 436 -22.33 31.50 4.16
N ASP A 437 -21.64 31.40 5.26
CA ASP A 437 -20.50 32.28 5.54
C ASP A 437 -19.22 31.44 5.56
N VAL A 438 -18.21 31.89 4.85
CA VAL A 438 -16.92 31.22 4.74
C VAL A 438 -15.78 32.22 4.90
N THR A 439 -14.72 31.82 5.58
CA THR A 439 -13.50 32.61 5.75
C THR A 439 -12.35 31.94 5.01
N VAL A 440 -11.56 32.74 4.31
CA VAL A 440 -10.40 32.31 3.53
C VAL A 440 -9.12 32.78 4.16
N PHE A 441 -8.16 31.89 4.27
CA PHE A 441 -6.83 32.17 4.80
C PHE A 441 -5.75 31.74 3.82
N ALA A 442 -4.61 32.42 3.85
CA ALA A 442 -3.39 32.05 3.16
C ALA A 442 -2.27 31.70 4.13
N GLY A 443 -1.38 30.79 3.71
CA GLY A 443 -0.21 30.37 4.49
C GLY A 443 0.88 29.74 3.64
N ASP A 444 2.08 29.63 4.20
CA ASP A 444 3.23 29.03 3.55
C ASP A 444 3.40 27.55 3.92
N THR A 445 2.75 27.12 5.01
CA THR A 445 2.74 25.72 5.48
C THR A 445 1.31 25.22 5.71
N PRO A 446 1.07 23.91 5.67
CA PRO A 446 -0.28 23.35 5.83
C PRO A 446 -0.86 23.52 7.24
N THR A 447 -0.05 23.88 8.22
CA THR A 447 -0.47 24.14 9.62
C THR A 447 -0.48 25.63 9.99
N GLY A 448 -0.21 26.51 9.02
CA GLY A 448 -0.08 27.95 9.22
C GLY A 448 1.33 28.37 9.68
N PRO A 449 1.54 29.59 10.15
CA PRO A 449 0.51 30.56 10.53
C PRO A 449 -0.39 30.99 9.37
N TRP A 450 -1.66 31.26 9.69
CA TRP A 450 -2.69 31.61 8.72
C TRP A 450 -2.97 33.11 8.75
N ASN A 451 -2.89 33.75 7.58
CA ASN A 451 -3.29 35.12 7.38
C ASN A 451 -4.70 35.14 6.77
N GLU A 452 -5.64 35.73 7.45
CA GLU A 452 -6.98 35.92 6.92
C GLU A 452 -6.97 36.87 5.73
N LEU A 453 -7.59 36.42 4.61
CA LEU A 453 -7.66 37.18 3.36
C LEU A 453 -9.01 37.85 3.18
N ALA A 454 -10.08 37.12 3.44
CA ALA A 454 -11.44 37.59 3.20
C ALA A 454 -12.49 36.70 3.85
N GLU A 455 -13.65 37.32 4.13
CA GLU A 455 -14.90 36.64 4.47
C GLU A 455 -15.87 36.77 3.29
N LEU A 456 -16.63 35.71 3.00
CA LEU A 456 -17.66 35.68 1.98
C LEU A 456 -18.98 35.22 2.59
N SER A 457 -20.06 35.95 2.27
CA SER A 457 -21.43 35.50 2.50
C SER A 457 -22.00 35.01 1.16
N LEU A 458 -22.30 33.71 1.08
CA LEU A 458 -22.72 33.02 -0.14
C LEU A 458 -24.25 32.94 -0.23
N GLU A 459 -24.77 33.18 -1.40
CA GLU A 459 -26.18 32.94 -1.73
C GLU A 459 -26.39 31.48 -2.13
N GLN A 460 -27.59 30.96 -1.91
CA GLN A 460 -27.99 29.61 -2.35
C GLN A 460 -28.20 29.55 -3.87
N ALA A 461 -27.13 29.65 -4.65
CA ALA A 461 -27.19 29.69 -6.11
C ALA A 461 -26.07 28.82 -6.73
N ASP A 462 -26.42 28.08 -7.79
CA ASP A 462 -25.43 27.29 -8.57
C ASP A 462 -24.62 28.23 -9.49
N ARG A 463 -23.79 29.03 -8.87
CA ARG A 463 -22.83 29.91 -9.54
C ARG A 463 -21.61 30.15 -8.66
N PHE A 464 -20.50 30.47 -9.30
CA PHE A 464 -19.33 30.96 -8.56
C PHE A 464 -19.61 32.35 -7.99
N GLN A 465 -19.31 32.54 -6.75
CA GLN A 465 -19.39 33.77 -5.98
C GLN A 465 -17.99 34.01 -5.41
N GLY A 466 -17.43 35.18 -5.59
CA GLY A 466 -16.03 35.40 -5.28
C GLY A 466 -15.76 36.72 -4.60
N VAL A 467 -14.59 36.81 -3.99
CA VAL A 467 -14.03 38.01 -3.42
C VAL A 467 -12.61 38.21 -3.96
N SER A 468 -12.29 39.45 -4.27
CA SER A 468 -10.93 39.87 -4.63
C SER A 468 -10.29 40.55 -3.44
N PHE A 469 -9.00 40.35 -3.26
CA PHE A 469 -8.18 40.91 -2.19
C PHE A 469 -6.84 41.38 -2.76
N ASP A 470 -6.09 42.15 -2.00
CA ASP A 470 -4.74 42.56 -2.37
C ASP A 470 -3.87 41.32 -2.64
N PRO A 471 -3.08 41.30 -3.73
CA PRO A 471 -2.26 40.17 -4.10
C PRO A 471 -1.35 39.69 -2.96
N VAL A 472 -1.46 38.42 -2.61
CA VAL A 472 -0.70 37.77 -1.51
C VAL A 472 0.02 36.53 -2.06
N GLU A 473 1.27 36.34 -1.65
CA GLU A 473 2.00 35.11 -1.95
C GLU A 473 1.61 34.02 -0.95
N ALA A 474 1.21 32.85 -1.43
CA ALA A 474 0.80 31.71 -0.62
C ALA A 474 1.09 30.39 -1.33
N ALA A 475 1.52 29.38 -0.56
CA ALA A 475 1.66 27.99 -1.00
C ALA A 475 0.41 27.16 -0.64
N TYR A 476 -0.33 27.59 0.37
CA TYR A 476 -1.54 26.92 0.87
C TYR A 476 -2.67 27.92 1.08
N VAL A 477 -3.89 27.45 0.85
CA VAL A 477 -5.13 28.17 1.15
C VAL A 477 -5.96 27.31 2.09
N LYS A 478 -6.40 27.88 3.20
CA LYS A 478 -7.38 27.28 4.10
C LYS A 478 -8.73 27.94 3.86
N LEU A 479 -9.76 27.12 3.63
CA LEU A 479 -11.15 27.55 3.54
C LEU A 479 -11.88 26.98 4.76
N ARG A 480 -12.49 27.86 5.56
CA ARG A 480 -13.31 27.49 6.72
C ARG A 480 -14.76 27.85 6.46
N ILE A 481 -15.67 26.94 6.76
CA ILE A 481 -17.12 27.20 6.74
C ILE A 481 -17.52 27.68 8.14
N ASP A 482 -17.99 28.90 8.24
CA ASP A 482 -18.37 29.51 9.52
C ASP A 482 -19.84 29.30 9.83
N SER A 483 -20.71 29.25 8.81
CA SER A 483 -22.13 28.97 8.95
C SER A 483 -22.72 28.30 7.70
N ASN A 484 -23.89 27.67 7.87
CA ASN A 484 -24.70 27.14 6.79
C ASN A 484 -26.14 27.71 6.90
N TRP A 485 -27.04 27.27 6.05
CA TRP A 485 -28.43 27.70 6.03
C TRP A 485 -29.35 26.89 6.95
N GLY A 486 -28.80 26.18 7.93
CA GLY A 486 -29.55 25.46 8.97
C GLY A 486 -29.67 23.95 8.77
N GLY A 487 -28.94 23.36 7.83
CA GLY A 487 -28.86 21.92 7.62
C GLY A 487 -27.93 21.22 8.61
N ASN A 488 -28.04 19.89 8.69
CA ASN A 488 -27.21 19.03 9.57
C ASN A 488 -25.79 18.82 9.07
N HIS A 489 -25.46 19.31 7.89
CA HIS A 489 -24.15 19.27 7.24
C HIS A 489 -23.80 20.66 6.75
N ALA A 490 -22.52 20.91 6.47
CA ALA A 490 -22.09 22.07 5.72
C ALA A 490 -21.39 21.61 4.43
N ALA A 491 -21.73 22.20 3.29
CA ALA A 491 -21.25 21.70 2.01
C ALA A 491 -20.85 22.82 1.05
N ILE A 492 -19.86 22.54 0.21
CA ILE A 492 -19.36 23.40 -0.86
C ILE A 492 -19.19 22.57 -2.13
N GLY A 493 -19.79 23.01 -3.22
CA GLY A 493 -19.71 22.34 -4.51
C GLY A 493 -18.35 22.45 -5.17
N ARG A 494 -17.91 23.70 -5.43
CA ARG A 494 -16.67 23.95 -6.18
C ARG A 494 -15.91 25.14 -5.64
N LEU A 495 -14.58 25.09 -5.78
CA LEU A 495 -13.66 26.12 -5.36
C LEU A 495 -12.67 26.44 -6.47
N ARG A 496 -12.35 27.72 -6.63
CA ARG A 496 -11.25 28.21 -7.46
C ARG A 496 -10.42 29.21 -6.68
N VAL A 497 -9.11 29.13 -6.82
CA VAL A 497 -8.16 30.11 -6.31
C VAL A 497 -7.49 30.77 -7.51
N ILE A 498 -7.66 32.09 -7.64
CA ILE A 498 -7.25 32.81 -8.84
C ILE A 498 -5.89 33.48 -8.59
N ALA A 499 -4.92 33.15 -9.44
CA ALA A 499 -3.62 33.82 -9.40
C ALA A 499 -3.73 35.28 -9.89
N ALA A 500 -2.97 36.17 -9.26
CA ALA A 500 -2.81 37.54 -9.76
C ALA A 500 -2.14 37.54 -11.15
N ALA A 501 -2.56 38.44 -12.04
CA ALA A 501 -1.87 38.59 -13.31
C ALA A 501 -0.41 38.95 -13.07
N ALA A 502 0.51 38.08 -13.52
CA ALA A 502 1.85 38.56 -13.79
C ALA A 502 1.71 39.69 -14.82
N SER A 503 2.26 40.89 -14.54
CA SER A 503 2.32 41.94 -15.53
C SER A 503 2.89 41.35 -16.82
N PRO A 504 2.17 41.41 -17.97
CA PRO A 504 2.68 40.81 -19.18
C PRO A 504 4.04 41.46 -19.51
N PRO A 505 5.05 40.68 -19.94
CA PRO A 505 6.27 41.26 -20.45
C PRO A 505 5.89 42.21 -21.59
N ALA A 506 6.50 43.38 -21.67
CA ALA A 506 6.13 44.51 -22.53
C ALA A 506 6.08 44.21 -24.05
N ASP A 507 6.42 43.03 -24.50
CA ASP A 507 6.55 42.62 -25.90
C ASP A 507 5.53 41.54 -26.37
N ALA A 508 4.52 41.20 -25.60
CA ALA A 508 3.52 40.22 -26.03
C ALA A 508 2.28 40.89 -26.65
N ALA A 509 2.40 41.28 -27.90
CA ALA A 509 1.23 41.57 -28.76
C ALA A 509 0.60 40.21 -29.17
N ALA A 510 -0.19 39.60 -28.32
CA ALA A 510 -1.14 38.57 -28.68
C ALA A 510 -2.26 38.53 -27.63
N THR A 511 -3.37 39.13 -27.98
CA THR A 511 -4.64 39.05 -27.28
C THR A 511 -5.17 37.63 -27.33
N ILE A 512 -4.72 36.79 -26.41
CA ILE A 512 -5.47 35.62 -25.98
C ILE A 512 -6.01 36.01 -24.61
N ALA A 513 -7.34 36.07 -24.47
CA ALA A 513 -8.00 36.12 -23.19
C ALA A 513 -7.54 34.88 -22.39
N MET A 514 -6.44 35.00 -21.67
CA MET A 514 -6.06 34.02 -20.70
C MET A 514 -7.11 34.08 -19.58
N ALA A 515 -8.00 33.10 -19.56
CA ALA A 515 -8.72 32.79 -18.34
C ALA A 515 -7.66 32.68 -17.22
N TRP A 516 -7.81 33.47 -16.18
CA TRP A 516 -6.92 33.49 -15.02
C TRP A 516 -6.73 32.07 -14.53
N PRO A 517 -5.51 31.55 -14.37
CA PRO A 517 -5.32 30.17 -14.03
C PRO A 517 -5.83 29.92 -12.60
N ASP A 518 -6.85 29.09 -12.48
CA ASP A 518 -7.20 28.50 -11.20
C ASP A 518 -6.01 27.67 -10.69
N VAL A 519 -5.37 28.12 -9.60
CA VAL A 519 -4.17 27.49 -9.05
C VAL A 519 -4.49 26.48 -7.95
N ALA A 520 -5.76 26.29 -7.60
CA ALA A 520 -6.21 25.19 -6.74
C ALA A 520 -6.71 23.99 -7.53
N GLY A 521 -7.17 24.20 -8.77
CA GLY A 521 -7.86 23.19 -9.56
C GLY A 521 -6.96 22.15 -10.20
N VAL A 522 -7.60 21.34 -11.01
CA VAL A 522 -6.98 20.22 -11.73
C VAL A 522 -5.88 20.72 -12.66
N GLY A 523 -4.66 20.25 -12.41
CA GLY A 523 -3.55 20.36 -13.34
C GLY A 523 -3.50 19.20 -14.34
N TYR A 524 -2.38 19.05 -15.01
CA TYR A 524 -2.14 17.88 -15.84
C TYR A 524 -2.04 16.63 -14.97
N LYS A 525 -2.87 15.63 -15.28
CA LYS A 525 -2.86 14.29 -14.67
C LYS A 525 -2.19 13.32 -15.66
N PRO A 526 -0.95 12.90 -15.43
CA PRO A 526 -0.32 11.89 -16.28
C PRO A 526 -1.15 10.61 -16.33
N PRO A 527 -1.28 9.94 -17.51
CA PRO A 527 -2.01 8.69 -17.58
C PRO A 527 -1.33 7.58 -16.79
N ILE A 528 -2.12 6.74 -16.14
CA ILE A 528 -1.65 5.65 -15.28
C ILE A 528 -0.80 4.60 -16.02
N SER A 529 -0.87 4.55 -17.35
CA SER A 529 -0.03 3.69 -18.18
C SER A 529 1.48 3.91 -17.96
N TRP A 530 1.90 5.11 -17.55
CA TRP A 530 3.29 5.36 -17.15
C TRP A 530 3.66 4.59 -15.88
N GLN A 531 2.77 4.55 -14.90
CA GLN A 531 3.02 3.76 -13.69
C GLN A 531 3.02 2.26 -13.99
N LEU A 532 2.22 1.79 -14.95
CA LEU A 532 2.26 0.39 -15.42
C LEU A 532 3.65 0.03 -16.00
N LEU A 533 4.31 0.95 -16.72
CA LEU A 533 5.70 0.75 -17.16
C LEU A 533 6.63 0.54 -15.96
N ALA A 534 6.47 1.34 -14.90
CA ALA A 534 7.24 1.17 -13.66
C ALA A 534 6.97 -0.20 -13.03
N TYR A 535 5.70 -0.67 -13.01
CA TYR A 535 5.35 -2.03 -12.53
C TYR A 535 6.02 -3.13 -13.35
N ILE A 536 6.10 -3.01 -14.68
CA ILE A 536 6.80 -3.98 -15.53
C ILE A 536 8.29 -4.05 -15.16
N LEU A 537 8.94 -2.91 -14.99
CA LEU A 537 10.35 -2.84 -14.65
C LEU A 537 10.64 -3.38 -13.24
N ILE A 538 9.85 -3.00 -12.24
CA ILE A 538 10.05 -3.46 -10.86
C ILE A 538 9.74 -4.95 -10.69
N THR A 539 8.72 -5.47 -11.40
CA THR A 539 8.40 -6.91 -11.39
C THR A 539 9.48 -7.71 -12.11
N ALA A 540 10.04 -7.20 -13.23
CA ALA A 540 11.18 -7.81 -13.89
C ALA A 540 12.41 -7.87 -12.96
N ALA A 541 12.65 -6.80 -12.19
CA ALA A 541 13.69 -6.77 -11.17
C ALA A 541 13.42 -7.79 -10.04
N GLU A 542 12.17 -7.90 -9.60
CA GLU A 542 11.74 -8.88 -8.58
C GLU A 542 12.00 -10.31 -9.03
N VAL A 543 11.64 -10.66 -10.26
CA VAL A 543 11.92 -11.99 -10.85
C VAL A 543 13.42 -12.29 -10.81
N MET A 544 14.26 -11.32 -11.13
CA MET A 544 15.71 -11.50 -11.14
C MET A 544 16.34 -11.54 -9.74
N ILE A 545 15.83 -10.78 -8.78
CA ILE A 545 16.41 -10.66 -7.43
C ILE A 545 15.78 -11.68 -6.49
N SER A 546 14.46 -11.66 -6.33
CA SER A 546 13.76 -12.44 -5.29
C SER A 546 13.92 -13.94 -5.51
N ILE A 547 13.60 -14.42 -6.72
CA ILE A 547 13.71 -15.85 -7.05
C ILE A 547 15.16 -16.32 -6.94
N THR A 548 16.11 -15.50 -7.45
CA THR A 548 17.53 -15.83 -7.40
C THR A 548 18.05 -15.86 -5.95
N CYS A 549 17.65 -14.90 -5.12
CA CYS A 549 18.05 -14.87 -3.71
C CYS A 549 17.48 -16.06 -2.92
N LEU A 550 16.26 -16.48 -3.20
CA LEU A 550 15.66 -17.68 -2.59
C LEU A 550 16.44 -18.95 -2.97
N GLU A 551 16.70 -19.14 -4.28
CA GLU A 551 17.50 -20.26 -4.79
C GLU A 551 18.92 -20.25 -4.20
N PHE A 552 19.55 -19.08 -4.20
CA PHE A 552 20.89 -18.87 -3.69
C PHE A 552 20.96 -19.17 -2.19
N SER A 553 20.02 -18.67 -1.41
CA SER A 553 19.90 -18.94 0.03
C SER A 553 19.79 -20.43 0.32
N TYR A 554 18.95 -21.13 -0.45
CA TYR A 554 18.75 -22.57 -0.31
C TYR A 554 20.00 -23.40 -0.66
N THR A 555 20.74 -23.02 -1.69
CA THR A 555 21.95 -23.73 -2.16
C THR A 555 23.18 -23.47 -1.30
N GLN A 556 23.26 -22.30 -0.68
CA GLN A 556 24.36 -21.89 0.20
C GLN A 556 24.13 -22.30 1.67
N ALA A 557 22.96 -22.84 2.02
CA ALA A 557 22.59 -23.23 3.36
C ALA A 557 23.05 -24.66 3.69
N PRO A 558 23.66 -24.92 4.87
CA PRO A 558 23.83 -26.26 5.42
C PRO A 558 22.49 -27.00 5.52
N ARG A 559 22.51 -28.33 5.32
CA ARG A 559 21.28 -29.15 5.15
C ARG A 559 20.18 -28.89 6.20
N ARG A 560 20.54 -28.78 7.47
CA ARG A 560 19.59 -28.64 8.60
C ARG A 560 19.20 -27.18 8.89
N MET A 561 19.92 -26.20 8.31
CA MET A 561 19.67 -24.77 8.53
C MET A 561 18.83 -24.12 7.45
N LYS A 562 18.35 -24.85 6.44
CA LYS A 562 17.65 -24.28 5.28
C LYS A 562 16.43 -23.44 5.67
N SER A 563 15.58 -23.95 6.59
CA SER A 563 14.40 -23.19 7.06
C SER A 563 14.80 -21.89 7.74
N PHE A 564 15.84 -21.93 8.59
CA PHE A 564 16.33 -20.75 9.28
C PHE A 564 16.93 -19.71 8.31
N ILE A 565 17.77 -20.15 7.36
CA ILE A 565 18.38 -19.25 6.37
C ILE A 565 17.33 -18.65 5.43
N MET A 566 16.29 -19.40 5.06
CA MET A 566 15.15 -18.88 4.32
C MET A 566 14.38 -17.81 5.13
N SER A 567 14.18 -18.02 6.42
CA SER A 567 13.60 -17.01 7.31
C SER A 567 14.52 -15.80 7.49
N PHE A 568 15.83 -16.03 7.54
CA PHE A 568 16.84 -14.99 7.63
C PHE A 568 16.90 -14.12 6.34
N TYR A 569 16.65 -14.71 5.16
CA TYR A 569 16.44 -13.93 3.93
C TYR A 569 15.29 -12.92 4.07
N LEU A 570 14.18 -13.32 4.72
CA LEU A 570 13.03 -12.44 4.93
C LEU A 570 13.35 -11.23 5.81
N LEU A 571 14.40 -11.27 6.64
CA LEU A 571 14.88 -10.10 7.37
C LEU A 571 15.39 -9.00 6.43
N SER A 572 15.87 -9.33 5.23
CA SER A 572 16.24 -8.30 4.25
C SER A 572 15.03 -7.46 3.82
N VAL A 573 13.85 -8.08 3.71
CA VAL A 573 12.59 -7.35 3.46
C VAL A 573 12.24 -6.46 4.65
N SER A 574 12.35 -7.01 5.87
CA SER A 574 12.11 -6.25 7.11
C SER A 574 13.01 -5.03 7.21
N PHE A 575 14.32 -5.18 7.02
CA PHE A 575 15.28 -4.07 7.07
C PHE A 575 15.05 -3.03 5.96
N GLY A 576 14.69 -3.47 4.74
CA GLY A 576 14.32 -2.56 3.66
C GLY A 576 13.14 -1.67 4.05
N ASN A 577 12.12 -2.25 4.64
CA ASN A 577 10.96 -1.50 5.11
C ASN A 577 11.29 -0.55 6.27
N LEU A 578 12.20 -0.93 7.18
CA LEU A 578 12.68 -0.01 8.23
C LEU A 578 13.42 1.21 7.66
N ILE A 579 14.17 1.05 6.56
CA ILE A 579 14.82 2.17 5.88
C ILE A 579 13.75 3.16 5.40
N VAL A 580 12.69 2.69 4.73
CA VAL A 580 11.63 3.57 4.22
C VAL A 580 10.87 4.24 5.37
N ALA A 581 10.52 3.48 6.42
CA ALA A 581 9.86 4.04 7.60
C ALA A 581 10.72 5.14 8.24
N GLY A 582 12.02 4.87 8.44
CA GLY A 582 12.95 5.84 9.02
C GLY A 582 13.10 7.10 8.17
N VAL A 583 13.20 6.96 6.84
CA VAL A 583 13.24 8.10 5.91
C VAL A 583 11.96 8.92 6.05
N ASN A 584 10.77 8.32 6.03
CA ASN A 584 9.51 9.04 6.10
C ASN A 584 9.31 9.76 7.44
N PHE A 585 9.73 9.19 8.57
CA PHE A 585 9.73 9.90 9.84
C PHE A 585 10.72 11.07 9.88
N PHE A 586 11.89 10.91 9.24
CA PHE A 586 12.91 11.97 9.25
C PHE A 586 12.58 13.14 8.32
N ILE A 587 11.92 12.87 7.17
CA ILE A 587 11.62 13.92 6.18
C ILE A 587 10.41 14.75 6.58
N GLN A 588 9.52 14.26 7.42
CA GLN A 588 8.35 14.99 7.90
C GLN A 588 8.78 16.03 8.91
N ASN A 589 8.38 17.27 8.68
CA ASN A 589 8.56 18.39 9.60
C ASN A 589 7.37 18.46 10.59
N GLU A 590 7.51 19.24 11.68
CA GLU A 590 6.45 19.48 12.67
C GLU A 590 5.23 20.16 12.06
N ASP A 591 5.44 21.00 11.05
CA ASP A 591 4.40 21.71 10.29
C ASP A 591 3.76 20.85 9.17
N LYS A 592 3.92 19.53 9.20
CA LYS A 592 3.44 18.57 8.18
C LYS A 592 3.98 18.79 6.78
N THR A 593 4.97 19.66 6.56
CA THR A 593 5.70 19.73 5.29
C THR A 593 6.71 18.61 5.17
N SER A 594 7.18 18.31 3.96
CA SER A 594 8.17 17.26 3.71
C SER A 594 9.48 17.86 3.22
N LYS A 595 10.62 17.42 3.81
CA LYS A 595 11.98 17.77 3.32
C LYS A 595 12.27 17.21 1.93
N LEU A 596 11.57 16.14 1.54
CA LEU A 596 11.66 15.51 0.23
C LEU A 596 10.30 15.51 -0.44
N ALA A 597 9.78 16.69 -0.79
CA ALA A 597 8.48 16.81 -1.43
C ALA A 597 8.51 16.38 -2.91
N GLY A 598 7.44 15.74 -3.36
CA GLY A 598 7.21 15.46 -4.78
C GLY A 598 8.26 14.54 -5.41
N ALA A 599 8.76 14.95 -6.58
CA ALA A 599 9.73 14.18 -7.35
C ALA A 599 11.05 13.94 -6.60
N SER A 600 11.44 14.84 -5.68
CA SER A 600 12.67 14.71 -4.89
C SER A 600 12.69 13.43 -4.07
N TYR A 601 11.54 12.99 -3.57
CA TYR A 601 11.40 11.73 -2.85
C TYR A 601 11.78 10.52 -3.73
N TYR A 602 11.25 10.45 -4.92
CA TYR A 602 11.53 9.33 -5.84
C TYR A 602 12.97 9.38 -6.37
N TRP A 603 13.51 10.58 -6.64
CA TRP A 603 14.92 10.74 -7.04
C TRP A 603 15.88 10.36 -5.93
N PHE A 604 15.55 10.61 -4.66
CA PHE A 604 16.34 10.16 -3.51
C PHE A 604 16.46 8.63 -3.50
N PHE A 605 15.36 7.89 -3.62
CA PHE A 605 15.40 6.43 -3.65
C PHE A 605 16.04 5.89 -4.93
N THR A 606 15.86 6.55 -6.06
CA THR A 606 16.56 6.21 -7.32
C THR A 606 18.06 6.31 -7.15
N ALA A 607 18.56 7.40 -6.56
CA ALA A 607 19.99 7.61 -6.28
C ALA A 607 20.51 6.59 -5.25
N LEU A 608 19.77 6.33 -4.18
CA LEU A 608 20.11 5.32 -3.16
C LEU A 608 20.28 3.93 -3.81
N MET A 609 19.35 3.55 -4.69
CA MET A 609 19.42 2.27 -5.39
C MET A 609 20.59 2.23 -6.39
N LEU A 610 20.87 3.32 -7.10
CA LEU A 610 22.01 3.40 -8.03
C LEU A 610 23.35 3.22 -7.29
N VAL A 611 23.54 3.94 -6.18
CA VAL A 611 24.74 3.78 -5.34
C VAL A 611 24.85 2.34 -4.84
N THR A 612 23.74 1.77 -4.37
CA THR A 612 23.67 0.38 -3.90
C THR A 612 24.07 -0.60 -5.01
N ALA A 613 23.54 -0.44 -6.23
CA ALA A 613 23.85 -1.29 -7.37
C ALA A 613 25.33 -1.22 -7.76
N VAL A 614 25.90 -0.02 -7.77
CA VAL A 614 27.36 0.18 -8.06
C VAL A 614 28.22 -0.46 -6.97
N CYS A 615 27.91 -0.25 -5.70
CA CYS A 615 28.60 -0.89 -4.58
C CYS A 615 28.47 -2.41 -4.65
N PHE A 616 27.30 -2.93 -5.02
CA PHE A 616 27.09 -4.37 -5.18
C PHE A 616 27.96 -4.97 -6.28
N LEU A 617 28.20 -4.28 -7.41
CA LEU A 617 29.11 -4.76 -8.46
C LEU A 617 30.53 -4.95 -7.92
N VAL A 618 31.01 -4.07 -7.03
CA VAL A 618 32.31 -4.19 -6.40
C VAL A 618 32.36 -5.43 -5.49
N VAL A 619 31.36 -5.58 -4.63
CA VAL A 619 31.25 -6.74 -3.72
C VAL A 619 31.11 -8.05 -4.49
N ALA A 620 30.30 -8.07 -5.55
CA ALA A 620 30.06 -9.21 -6.41
C ALA A 620 31.36 -9.76 -7.04
N LYS A 621 32.34 -8.89 -7.33
CA LYS A 621 33.65 -9.28 -7.87
C LYS A 621 34.48 -10.11 -6.89
N PHE A 622 34.32 -9.88 -5.59
CA PHE A 622 35.05 -10.56 -4.52
C PHE A 622 34.27 -11.72 -3.89
N TYR A 623 32.97 -11.81 -4.16
CA TYR A 623 32.12 -12.85 -3.58
C TYR A 623 32.41 -14.22 -4.22
N ARG A 624 32.82 -15.19 -3.38
CA ARG A 624 33.04 -16.59 -3.80
C ARG A 624 31.87 -17.46 -3.35
N GLU A 625 31.14 -17.99 -4.32
CA GLU A 625 30.05 -18.95 -4.10
C GLU A 625 30.61 -20.25 -3.51
N LYS A 626 29.93 -20.80 -2.47
CA LYS A 626 30.20 -22.10 -1.90
C LYS A 626 28.91 -22.91 -1.92
N THR A 627 28.76 -23.76 -2.92
CA THR A 627 27.55 -24.58 -3.10
C THR A 627 27.65 -25.84 -2.25
N TYR A 628 26.66 -26.06 -1.37
CA TYR A 628 26.46 -27.32 -0.66
C TYR A 628 25.57 -28.23 -1.51
N ILE A 629 26.17 -29.07 -2.38
CA ILE A 629 25.46 -30.06 -3.18
C ILE A 629 25.06 -31.21 -2.23
N GLN A 630 23.81 -31.67 -2.36
CA GLN A 630 23.38 -32.91 -1.72
C GLN A 630 24.02 -34.05 -2.50
N GLU A 631 25.01 -34.73 -1.91
CA GLU A 631 25.37 -36.06 -2.37
C GLU A 631 24.18 -37.00 -2.10
N ASP A 632 23.76 -37.73 -3.12
CA ASP A 632 22.76 -38.77 -2.98
C ASP A 632 23.23 -39.74 -1.91
N ALA A 633 22.36 -40.03 -0.93
CA ALA A 633 22.63 -41.08 0.03
C ALA A 633 22.74 -42.39 -0.74
N SER A 634 23.96 -42.88 -0.85
CA SER A 634 24.27 -44.24 -1.32
C SER A 634 23.57 -45.28 -0.44
#